data_eb4d1739f01ca1646c77e8298ad876bc
#
_entry.id   eb4d1739f01ca1646c77e8298ad876bc
#
_cell.length_a   1.000
_cell.length_b   1.000
_cell.length_c   1.000
_cell.angle_alpha   90.00
_cell.angle_beta   90.00
_cell.angle_gamma   90.00
#
_symmetry.space_group_name_H-M   'P 1'
#
loop_
_entity.id
_entity.type
_entity.pdbx_description
1 polymer ?
#
loop_
_entity_poly.entity_id
_entity_poly.type
_entity_poly.pdbx_seq_one_letter_code
_entity_poly.pdbx_strand_id
1 'polypeptide(L)'
;MEYLGVYDENKINLDKKIARGDKLLDNEHILIALVFIENSDGLFLIQKTSVEKGSKYSSTGGHVLYGEDLKGAITRELQEELGLDVLSDELKFMGSMLLGIPFFDVYHLNKDIDVSKLNLQKEEVSEVSFMSKSEINELIDNDLMIKSHGISFRKFFN
;
A
#
# COMPACT_ATOMS: atom_id res chain seq x y z
N MET A 1 8.50 6.47 17.79
CA MET A 1 8.87 7.15 16.52
C MET A 1 9.27 6.09 15.49
N GLU A 2 8.74 6.21 14.28
CA GLU A 2 9.07 5.27 13.21
C GLU A 2 10.33 5.74 12.46
N TYR A 3 11.23 4.79 12.22
CA TYR A 3 12.38 5.01 11.35
C TYR A 3 12.21 4.25 10.07
N LEU A 4 12.49 4.92 8.96
CA LEU A 4 12.38 4.35 7.62
C LEU A 4 13.77 3.95 7.12
N GLY A 5 13.82 2.86 6.33
CA GLY A 5 15.03 2.50 5.62
C GLY A 5 15.28 3.45 4.46
N VAL A 6 16.56 3.67 4.14
CA VAL A 6 16.98 4.57 3.06
C VAL A 6 17.67 3.76 1.97
N TYR A 7 17.33 4.06 0.71
CA TYR A 7 17.78 3.34 -0.47
C TYR A 7 18.33 4.33 -1.50
N ASP A 8 19.24 3.86 -2.35
CA ASP A 8 19.76 4.68 -3.45
C ASP A 8 18.82 4.63 -4.67
N GLU A 9 19.20 5.31 -5.75
CA GLU A 9 18.40 5.36 -6.98
C GLU A 9 18.21 4.02 -7.68
N ASN A 10 19.01 3.01 -7.35
CA ASN A 10 18.91 1.64 -7.85
C ASN A 10 18.20 0.71 -6.85
N LYS A 11 17.59 1.26 -5.82
CA LYS A 11 16.94 0.53 -4.73
C LYS A 11 17.90 -0.34 -3.92
N ILE A 12 19.17 0.06 -3.85
CA ILE A 12 20.15 -0.59 -3.00
C ILE A 12 20.00 -0.05 -1.58
N ASN A 13 19.85 -0.94 -0.61
CA ASN A 13 19.73 -0.57 0.80
C ASN A 13 21.06 0.06 1.27
N LEU A 14 20.99 1.30 1.75
CA LEU A 14 22.16 2.04 2.22
C LEU A 14 22.49 1.76 3.69
N ASP A 15 21.74 0.85 4.33
CA ASP A 15 21.87 0.54 5.76
C ASP A 15 21.85 1.81 6.63
N LYS A 16 20.92 2.68 6.29
CA LYS A 16 20.73 3.99 6.90
C LYS A 16 19.27 4.12 7.28
N LYS A 17 18.99 4.78 8.39
CA LYS A 17 17.63 5.07 8.82
C LYS A 17 17.41 6.57 8.93
N ILE A 18 16.16 6.97 8.71
CA ILE A 18 15.72 8.35 8.83
C ILE A 18 14.38 8.39 9.56
N ALA A 19 14.16 9.38 10.38
CA ALA A 19 12.85 9.57 10.98
C ALA A 19 11.86 9.98 9.89
N ARG A 20 10.64 9.45 9.96
CA ARG A 20 9.59 9.79 9.00
C ARG A 20 9.35 11.30 8.99
N GLY A 21 9.41 11.90 7.80
CA GLY A 21 9.23 13.33 7.61
C GLY A 21 10.53 14.12 7.54
N ASP A 22 11.66 13.52 7.89
CA ASP A 22 12.97 14.17 7.76
C ASP A 22 13.38 14.27 6.29
N LYS A 23 14.26 15.23 6.00
CA LYS A 23 14.74 15.48 4.66
C LYS A 23 15.79 14.47 4.21
N LEU A 24 15.60 13.92 3.01
CA LEU A 24 16.55 13.03 2.36
C LEU A 24 17.50 13.82 1.46
N LEU A 25 18.67 13.22 1.17
CA LEU A 25 19.58 13.73 0.15
C LEU A 25 19.00 13.46 -1.25
N ASP A 26 19.52 14.14 -2.28
CA ASP A 26 18.95 14.08 -3.64
C ASP A 26 18.88 12.68 -4.24
N ASN A 27 19.87 11.82 -3.93
CA ASN A 27 19.93 10.45 -4.45
C ASN A 27 19.42 9.42 -3.45
N GLU A 28 18.73 9.85 -2.40
CA GLU A 28 18.17 8.97 -1.37
C GLU A 28 16.66 8.84 -1.53
N HIS A 29 16.17 7.62 -1.31
CA HIS A 29 14.77 7.24 -1.47
C HIS A 29 14.31 6.38 -0.31
N ILE A 30 13.01 6.35 -0.10
CA ILE A 30 12.36 5.42 0.83
C ILE A 30 11.46 4.49 0.02
N LEU A 31 11.00 3.42 0.64
CA LEU A 31 10.08 2.47 0.00
C LEU A 31 8.69 2.55 0.61
N ILE A 32 7.69 2.49 -0.24
CA ILE A 32 6.29 2.29 0.14
C ILE A 32 5.83 1.01 -0.53
N ALA A 33 5.31 0.08 0.26
CA ALA A 33 4.79 -1.19 -0.26
C ALA A 33 3.27 -1.13 -0.30
N LEU A 34 2.69 -1.47 -1.44
CA LEU A 34 1.24 -1.52 -1.65
C LEU A 34 0.82 -2.93 -2.01
N VAL A 35 -0.36 -3.35 -1.55
CA VAL A 35 -0.95 -4.62 -1.96
C VAL A 35 -2.38 -4.40 -2.43
N PHE A 36 -2.70 -4.98 -3.59
CA PHE A 36 -4.06 -5.05 -4.11
C PHE A 36 -4.57 -6.47 -3.93
N ILE A 37 -5.66 -6.61 -3.19
CA ILE A 37 -6.25 -7.91 -2.87
C ILE A 37 -7.41 -8.14 -3.82
N GLU A 38 -7.34 -9.20 -4.60
CA GLU A 38 -8.37 -9.57 -5.59
C GLU A 38 -9.06 -10.86 -5.14
N ASN A 39 -10.39 -10.86 -5.16
CA ASN A 39 -11.16 -12.07 -4.84
C ASN A 39 -11.42 -12.91 -6.09
N SER A 40 -12.07 -14.06 -5.91
CA SER A 40 -12.36 -14.98 -7.00
C SER A 40 -13.35 -14.45 -8.04
N ASP A 41 -14.07 -13.37 -7.71
CA ASP A 41 -14.98 -12.69 -8.64
C ASP A 41 -14.30 -11.58 -9.44
N GLY A 42 -12.98 -11.39 -9.27
CA GLY A 42 -12.23 -10.35 -9.96
C GLY A 42 -12.42 -8.95 -9.38
N LEU A 43 -12.93 -8.84 -8.16
CA LEU A 43 -13.10 -7.58 -7.46
C LEU A 43 -11.91 -7.32 -6.54
N PHE A 44 -11.57 -6.05 -6.34
CA PHE A 44 -10.44 -5.63 -5.53
C PHE A 44 -10.90 -5.01 -4.21
N LEU A 45 -10.23 -5.37 -3.13
CA LEU A 45 -10.50 -4.79 -1.82
C LEU A 45 -9.95 -3.38 -1.77
N ILE A 46 -10.84 -2.42 -1.64
CA ILE A 46 -10.49 -1.00 -1.55
C ILE A 46 -10.94 -0.49 -0.19
N GLN A 47 -10.05 0.22 0.46
CA GLN A 47 -10.34 0.86 1.74
C GLN A 47 -10.51 2.36 1.58
N LYS A 48 -11.27 2.95 2.48
CA LYS A 48 -11.43 4.40 2.55
C LYS A 48 -10.70 4.85 3.81
N THR A 49 -9.83 5.83 3.67
CA THR A 49 -9.11 6.36 4.82
C THR A 49 -10.06 7.07 5.78
N SER A 50 -9.63 7.19 7.03
CA SER A 50 -10.42 7.91 8.04
C SER A 50 -10.62 9.38 7.63
N VAL A 51 -11.59 10.04 8.23
CA VAL A 51 -11.86 11.47 8.00
C VAL A 51 -10.60 12.30 8.27
N GLU A 52 -9.88 11.97 9.33
CA GLU A 52 -8.63 12.65 9.69
C GLU A 52 -7.55 12.49 8.64
N LYS A 53 -7.55 11.37 7.90
CA LYS A 53 -6.60 11.09 6.82
C LYS A 53 -7.09 11.55 5.45
N GLY A 54 -8.26 12.21 5.37
CA GLY A 54 -8.77 12.84 4.17
C GLY A 54 -9.91 12.11 3.45
N SER A 55 -10.41 11.00 3.97
CA SER A 55 -11.52 10.24 3.38
C SER A 55 -11.31 9.87 1.91
N LYS A 56 -10.09 9.46 1.57
CA LYS A 56 -9.73 9.01 0.22
C LYS A 56 -9.75 7.49 0.13
N TYR A 57 -10.03 6.97 -1.05
CA TYR A 57 -9.96 5.54 -1.32
C TYR A 57 -8.51 5.12 -1.61
N SER A 58 -8.16 3.91 -1.23
CA SER A 58 -6.79 3.40 -1.38
C SER A 58 -6.74 1.87 -1.37
N SER A 59 -5.62 1.33 -1.79
CA SER A 59 -5.22 -0.04 -1.46
C SER A 59 -4.62 -0.06 -0.06
N THR A 60 -4.23 -1.24 0.41
CA THR A 60 -3.53 -1.38 1.70
C THR A 60 -2.03 -1.22 1.49
N GLY A 61 -1.36 -0.60 2.42
CA GLY A 61 0.10 -0.48 2.37
C GLY A 61 0.63 0.63 3.24
N GLY A 62 1.92 0.82 3.17
CA GLY A 62 2.59 1.86 3.94
C GLY A 62 4.10 1.85 3.75
N HIS A 63 4.76 2.69 4.53
CA HIS A 63 6.20 2.84 4.49
C HIS A 63 6.91 1.59 5.00
N VAL A 64 8.02 1.24 4.34
CA VAL A 64 8.88 0.14 4.78
C VAL A 64 9.80 0.66 5.88
N LEU A 65 9.72 0.06 7.05
CA LEU A 65 10.51 0.48 8.21
C LEU A 65 11.96 0.00 8.10
N TYR A 66 12.86 0.70 8.77
CA TYR A 66 14.26 0.29 8.83
C TYR A 66 14.37 -1.13 9.39
N GLY A 67 15.11 -1.98 8.68
CA GLY A 67 15.26 -3.39 9.05
C GLY A 67 14.15 -4.32 8.57
N GLU A 68 13.13 -3.77 7.94
CA GLU A 68 11.98 -4.51 7.41
C GLU A 68 12.14 -4.70 5.90
N ASP A 69 11.73 -5.84 5.37
CA ASP A 69 11.65 -6.03 3.91
C ASP A 69 10.24 -5.67 3.40
N LEU A 70 10.09 -5.67 2.07
CA LEU A 70 8.82 -5.28 1.43
C LEU A 70 7.64 -6.16 1.87
N LYS A 71 7.83 -7.48 1.85
CA LYS A 71 6.75 -8.39 2.25
C LYS A 71 6.43 -8.28 3.74
N GLY A 72 7.45 -8.05 4.56
CA GLY A 72 7.27 -7.79 5.98
C GLY A 72 6.43 -6.55 6.23
N ALA A 73 6.69 -5.48 5.47
CA ALA A 73 5.91 -4.25 5.57
C ALA A 73 4.43 -4.51 5.23
N ILE A 74 4.17 -5.25 4.15
CA ILE A 74 2.79 -5.55 3.73
C ILE A 74 2.08 -6.41 4.76
N THR A 75 2.70 -7.47 5.26
CA THR A 75 2.07 -8.35 6.24
C THR A 75 1.76 -7.59 7.53
N ARG A 76 2.64 -6.70 7.95
CA ARG A 76 2.43 -5.83 9.11
C ARG A 76 1.26 -4.87 8.89
N GLU A 77 1.23 -4.18 7.74
CA GLU A 77 0.16 -3.21 7.44
C GLU A 77 -1.20 -3.89 7.33
N LEU A 78 -1.28 -5.07 6.71
CA LEU A 78 -2.53 -5.83 6.60
C LEU A 78 -3.05 -6.21 7.99
N GLN A 79 -2.16 -6.63 8.88
CA GLN A 79 -2.53 -7.00 10.24
C GLN A 79 -2.96 -5.77 11.05
N GLU A 80 -2.22 -4.66 10.95
CA GLU A 80 -2.52 -3.44 11.69
C GLU A 80 -3.82 -2.77 11.21
N GLU A 81 -3.97 -2.60 9.90
CA GLU A 81 -5.10 -1.84 9.34
C GLU A 81 -6.38 -2.65 9.22
N LEU A 82 -6.28 -3.93 8.90
CA LEU A 82 -7.44 -4.78 8.61
C LEU A 82 -7.61 -5.96 9.56
N GLY A 83 -6.64 -6.24 10.43
CA GLY A 83 -6.65 -7.44 11.24
C GLY A 83 -6.54 -8.71 10.42
N LEU A 84 -5.90 -8.65 9.26
CA LEU A 84 -5.77 -9.76 8.32
C LEU A 84 -4.37 -10.36 8.39
N ASP A 85 -4.29 -11.65 8.71
CA ASP A 85 -3.03 -12.39 8.73
C ASP A 85 -2.80 -13.04 7.38
N VAL A 86 -1.64 -12.76 6.79
CA VAL A 86 -1.25 -13.26 5.47
C VAL A 86 0.17 -13.80 5.53
N LEU A 87 0.41 -14.92 4.86
CA LEU A 87 1.74 -15.48 4.72
C LEU A 87 2.48 -14.73 3.60
N SER A 88 3.76 -14.48 3.77
CA SER A 88 4.55 -13.74 2.80
C SER A 88 4.62 -14.42 1.42
N ASP A 89 4.53 -15.74 1.36
CA ASP A 89 4.56 -16.47 0.08
C ASP A 89 3.24 -16.37 -0.70
N GLU A 90 2.16 -15.85 -0.09
CA GLU A 90 0.93 -15.54 -0.81
C GLU A 90 1.03 -14.25 -1.63
N LEU A 91 2.03 -13.40 -1.34
CA LEU A 91 2.20 -12.10 -1.98
C LEU A 91 3.01 -12.24 -3.28
N LYS A 92 2.44 -11.72 -4.38
CA LYS A 92 3.10 -11.72 -5.68
C LYS A 92 3.56 -10.31 -6.03
N PHE A 93 4.87 -10.15 -6.27
CA PHE A 93 5.42 -8.87 -6.70
C PHE A 93 5.00 -8.53 -8.13
N MET A 94 4.44 -7.34 -8.34
CA MET A 94 3.99 -6.87 -9.64
C MET A 94 4.99 -5.94 -10.30
N GLY A 95 5.66 -5.10 -9.54
CA GLY A 95 6.63 -4.15 -10.08
C GLY A 95 6.82 -2.96 -9.16
N SER A 96 7.71 -2.07 -9.59
CA SER A 96 8.14 -0.92 -8.83
C SER A 96 8.08 0.35 -9.67
N MET A 97 7.73 1.47 -9.05
CA MET A 97 7.72 2.79 -9.70
C MET A 97 8.29 3.83 -8.76
N LEU A 98 9.08 4.74 -9.32
CA LEU A 98 9.52 5.93 -8.58
C LEU A 98 8.50 7.04 -8.81
N LEU A 99 7.80 7.45 -7.74
CA LEU A 99 6.84 8.55 -7.79
C LEU A 99 7.25 9.59 -6.74
N GLY A 100 7.94 10.63 -7.18
CA GLY A 100 8.52 11.61 -6.27
C GLY A 100 9.75 11.04 -5.57
N ILE A 101 9.78 11.09 -4.24
CA ILE A 101 10.89 10.56 -3.45
C ILE A 101 10.77 9.04 -3.26
N PRO A 102 9.59 8.48 -2.92
CA PRO A 102 9.51 7.04 -2.65
C PRO A 102 9.45 6.20 -3.92
N PHE A 103 10.03 5.00 -3.82
CA PHE A 103 9.67 3.90 -4.70
C PHE A 103 8.39 3.26 -4.18
N PHE A 104 7.44 3.02 -5.06
CA PHE A 104 6.22 2.27 -4.77
C PHE A 104 6.40 0.85 -5.30
N ASP A 105 6.46 -0.11 -4.40
CA ASP A 105 6.59 -1.52 -4.74
C ASP A 105 5.22 -2.17 -4.57
N VAL A 106 4.67 -2.69 -5.67
CA VAL A 106 3.28 -3.12 -5.76
C VAL A 106 3.19 -4.63 -5.78
N TYR A 107 2.33 -5.17 -4.91
CA TYR A 107 2.07 -6.60 -4.75
C TYR A 107 0.62 -6.92 -5.04
N HIS A 108 0.38 -8.16 -5.42
CA HIS A 108 -0.94 -8.73 -5.66
C HIS A 108 -1.17 -9.89 -4.70
N LEU A 109 -2.36 -9.98 -4.16
CA LEU A 109 -2.80 -11.07 -3.31
C LEU A 109 -4.15 -11.57 -3.81
N ASN A 110 -4.24 -12.85 -4.16
CA ASN A 110 -5.52 -13.49 -4.47
C ASN A 110 -6.08 -14.09 -3.20
N LYS A 111 -7.20 -13.57 -2.72
CA LYS A 111 -7.79 -14.07 -1.49
C LYS A 111 -9.27 -13.70 -1.41
N ASP A 112 -10.11 -14.68 -1.07
CA ASP A 112 -11.49 -14.43 -0.74
C ASP A 112 -11.58 -14.06 0.74
N ILE A 113 -12.10 -12.87 1.01
CA ILE A 113 -12.16 -12.32 2.37
C ILE A 113 -13.59 -11.92 2.68
N ASP A 114 -14.05 -12.34 3.86
CA ASP A 114 -15.31 -11.85 4.41
C ASP A 114 -15.03 -10.52 5.12
N VAL A 115 -15.40 -9.41 4.49
CA VAL A 115 -15.12 -8.07 5.02
C VAL A 115 -15.76 -7.84 6.40
N SER A 116 -16.85 -8.55 6.71
CA SER A 116 -17.51 -8.43 8.02
C SER A 116 -16.66 -8.97 9.18
N LYS A 117 -15.66 -9.79 8.87
CA LYS A 117 -14.75 -10.38 9.86
C LYS A 117 -13.46 -9.61 10.04
N LEU A 118 -13.25 -8.55 9.26
CA LEU A 118 -12.07 -7.71 9.40
C LEU A 118 -12.16 -6.83 10.65
N ASN A 119 -11.01 -6.52 11.23
CA ASN A 119 -10.90 -5.61 12.36
C ASN A 119 -10.18 -4.35 11.90
N LEU A 120 -10.95 -3.32 11.55
CA LEU A 120 -10.41 -2.10 10.98
C LEU A 120 -9.76 -1.21 12.05
N GLN A 121 -8.58 -0.71 11.75
CA GLN A 121 -7.91 0.31 12.55
C GLN A 121 -8.57 1.66 12.27
N LYS A 122 -9.48 2.08 13.13
CA LYS A 122 -10.36 3.23 12.89
C LYS A 122 -9.63 4.55 12.68
N GLU A 123 -8.44 4.70 13.23
CA GLU A 123 -7.60 5.89 13.04
C GLU A 123 -7.09 6.01 11.60
N GLU A 124 -7.01 4.89 10.88
CA GLU A 124 -6.48 4.83 9.52
C GLU A 124 -7.56 4.51 8.48
N VAL A 125 -8.48 3.61 8.80
CA VAL A 125 -9.44 3.03 7.85
C VAL A 125 -10.87 3.19 8.37
N SER A 126 -11.72 3.89 7.62
CA SER A 126 -13.13 4.05 7.99
C SER A 126 -14.01 2.91 7.47
N GLU A 127 -13.73 2.40 6.27
CA GLU A 127 -14.51 1.32 5.68
C GLU A 127 -13.71 0.59 4.60
N VAL A 128 -14.14 -0.62 4.26
CA VAL A 128 -13.58 -1.41 3.15
C VAL A 128 -14.71 -2.04 2.35
N SER A 129 -14.47 -2.24 1.05
CA SER A 129 -15.41 -2.94 0.18
C SER A 129 -14.67 -3.51 -1.03
N PHE A 130 -15.24 -4.57 -1.62
CA PHE A 130 -14.73 -5.08 -2.89
C PHE A 130 -15.35 -4.28 -4.04
N MET A 131 -14.51 -3.86 -4.97
CA MET A 131 -14.91 -3.00 -6.10
C MET A 131 -14.41 -3.58 -7.41
N SER A 132 -15.19 -3.36 -8.47
CA SER A 132 -14.78 -3.71 -9.83
C SER A 132 -13.71 -2.75 -10.35
N LYS A 133 -13.01 -3.16 -11.40
CA LYS A 133 -12.05 -2.27 -12.10
C LYS A 133 -12.75 -0.99 -12.59
N SER A 134 -13.97 -1.11 -13.09
CA SER A 134 -14.76 0.04 -13.55
C SER A 134 -15.02 1.03 -12.41
N GLU A 135 -15.45 0.54 -11.27
CA GLU A 135 -15.68 1.38 -10.08
C GLU A 135 -14.40 2.06 -9.61
N ILE A 136 -13.27 1.33 -9.60
CA ILE A 136 -11.98 1.89 -9.20
C ILE A 136 -11.54 2.98 -10.17
N ASN A 137 -11.67 2.73 -11.48
CA ASN A 137 -11.32 3.74 -12.49
C ASN A 137 -12.18 5.01 -12.35
N GLU A 138 -13.44 4.86 -11.98
CA GLU A 138 -14.31 6.01 -11.72
C GLU A 138 -13.83 6.82 -10.51
N LEU A 139 -13.38 6.15 -9.45
CA LEU A 139 -12.79 6.83 -8.29
C LEU A 139 -11.53 7.60 -8.68
N ILE A 140 -10.69 7.01 -9.54
CA ILE A 140 -9.46 7.65 -10.00
C ILE A 140 -9.78 8.88 -10.84
N ASP A 141 -10.72 8.75 -11.79
CA ASP A 141 -11.12 9.85 -12.68
C ASP A 141 -11.73 11.02 -11.93
N ASN A 142 -12.40 10.77 -10.81
CA ASN A 142 -13.03 11.79 -9.99
C ASN A 142 -12.12 12.29 -8.85
N ASP A 143 -10.85 11.91 -8.85
CA ASP A 143 -9.85 12.30 -7.85
C ASP A 143 -10.28 11.93 -6.41
N LEU A 144 -10.94 10.78 -6.27
CA LEU A 144 -11.38 10.25 -4.97
C LEU A 144 -10.45 9.20 -4.41
N MET A 145 -9.50 8.70 -5.20
CA MET A 145 -8.48 7.73 -4.78
C MET A 145 -7.14 8.44 -4.56
N ILE A 146 -6.37 7.99 -3.57
CA ILE A 146 -5.01 8.47 -3.37
C ILE A 146 -4.24 8.30 -4.67
N LYS A 147 -3.62 9.36 -5.15
CA LYS A 147 -3.07 9.44 -6.50
C LYS A 147 -2.04 8.34 -6.81
N SER A 148 -1.11 8.10 -5.91
CA SER A 148 -0.10 7.06 -6.09
C SER A 148 -0.71 5.65 -6.16
N HIS A 149 -1.78 5.40 -5.41
CA HIS A 149 -2.50 4.13 -5.44
C HIS A 149 -3.25 3.96 -6.76
N GLY A 150 -3.87 5.02 -7.27
CA GLY A 150 -4.56 5.00 -8.57
C GLY A 150 -3.59 4.77 -9.73
N ILE A 151 -2.44 5.44 -9.72
CA ILE A 151 -1.40 5.24 -10.73
C ILE A 151 -0.91 3.78 -10.69
N SER A 152 -0.67 3.24 -9.51
CA SER A 152 -0.24 1.85 -9.32
C SER A 152 -1.28 0.86 -9.86
N PHE A 153 -2.54 1.10 -9.55
CA PHE A 153 -3.63 0.25 -10.04
C PHE A 153 -3.67 0.21 -11.57
N ARG A 154 -3.64 1.36 -12.20
CA ARG A 154 -3.69 1.46 -13.67
C ARG A 154 -2.49 0.85 -14.35
N LYS A 155 -1.33 0.95 -13.73
CA LYS A 155 -0.12 0.36 -14.30
C LYS A 155 -0.13 -1.17 -14.27
N PHE A 156 -0.59 -1.77 -13.18
CA PHE A 156 -0.41 -3.21 -12.94
C PHE A 156 -1.67 -4.04 -13.05
N PHE A 157 -2.87 -3.46 -12.93
CA PHE A 157 -4.11 -4.22 -12.83
C PHE A 157 -5.19 -3.81 -13.84
N ASN A 158 -4.99 -2.74 -14.56
CA ASN A 158 -6.02 -2.24 -15.47
C ASN A 158 -5.84 -2.78 -16.88
#